data_c73404c4f32f9bdb6b32d8a37a89b279
#
_entry.id   c73404c4f32f9bdb6b32d8a37a89b279
#
_cell.length_a   1.000
_cell.length_b   1.000
_cell.length_c   1.000
_cell.angle_alpha   90.00
_cell.angle_beta   90.00
_cell.angle_gamma   90.00
#
_symmetry.space_group_name_H-M   'P 1'
#
loop_
_entity.id
_entity.type
_entity.pdbx_description
1 polymer ?
#
loop_
_entity_poly.entity_id
_entity_poly.type
_entity_poly.pdbx_seq_one_letter_code
_entity_poly.pdbx_strand_id
1 'polypeptide(L)'
;SIITINKIKKACINIGFFQITGHGISQKKIKNICNVGNKFFNSSEKNKRKLSPKKWNSKNKNIYRGYFPNDVNGKEGLDIGDLKVTKKYATTKKKQYIEYINLNKSFDKKSIKILSKYFDEIFTLGETLFKSIIKLYDKDINNSKLAFSRIKTLSTLRFNYYPNQSKP
;
A
#
# COMPACT_ATOMS: atom_id res chain seq x y z
N SER A 1 22.64 -11.84 -4.72
CA SER A 1 23.64 -12.92 -4.53
C SER A 1 23.01 -14.10 -3.79
N ILE A 2 23.57 -15.31 -3.95
CA ILE A 2 23.16 -16.52 -3.22
C ILE A 2 23.25 -16.32 -1.70
N ILE A 3 24.26 -15.60 -1.23
CA ILE A 3 24.45 -15.30 0.20
C ILE A 3 23.25 -14.51 0.74
N THR A 4 22.78 -13.48 0.02
CA THR A 4 21.61 -12.68 0.42
C THR A 4 20.35 -13.53 0.45
N ILE A 5 20.15 -14.38 -0.53
CA ILE A 5 18.99 -15.26 -0.63
C ILE A 5 18.95 -16.25 0.55
N ASN A 6 20.11 -16.85 0.90
CA ASN A 6 20.21 -17.75 2.05
C ASN A 6 19.95 -17.05 3.39
N LYS A 7 20.38 -15.78 3.55
CA LYS A 7 20.04 -14.98 4.74
C LYS A 7 18.51 -14.75 4.83
N ILE A 8 17.86 -14.42 3.73
CA ILE A 8 16.39 -14.26 3.68
C ILE A 8 15.71 -15.58 4.05
N LYS A 9 16.16 -16.71 3.50
CA LYS A 9 15.63 -18.04 3.85
C LYS A 9 15.70 -18.32 5.35
N LYS A 10 16.86 -18.14 5.97
CA LYS A 10 17.07 -18.34 7.41
C LYS A 10 16.14 -17.42 8.22
N ALA A 11 16.00 -16.15 7.84
CA ALA A 11 15.14 -15.22 8.53
C ALA A 11 13.65 -15.62 8.42
N CYS A 12 13.19 -16.03 7.24
CA CYS A 12 11.81 -16.51 7.05
C CYS A 12 11.49 -17.76 7.88
N ILE A 13 12.45 -18.72 7.98
CA ILE A 13 12.22 -19.97 8.71
C ILE A 13 12.30 -19.76 10.21
N ASN A 14 13.29 -19.01 10.69
CA ASN A 14 13.61 -18.96 12.14
C ASN A 14 12.89 -17.82 12.86
N ILE A 15 12.60 -16.69 12.16
CA ILE A 15 12.12 -15.46 12.79
C ILE A 15 10.75 -15.05 12.24
N GLY A 16 10.49 -15.33 10.95
CA GLY A 16 9.25 -14.96 10.25
C GLY A 16 9.25 -13.56 9.64
N PHE A 17 10.28 -12.73 9.89
CA PHE A 17 10.43 -11.41 9.27
C PHE A 17 11.90 -11.04 9.08
N PHE A 18 12.15 -10.03 8.24
CA PHE A 18 13.49 -9.48 8.00
C PHE A 18 13.42 -8.02 7.56
N GLN A 19 14.53 -7.33 7.75
CA GLN A 19 14.75 -5.99 7.22
C GLN A 19 15.73 -6.05 6.05
N ILE A 20 15.54 -5.16 5.08
CA ILE A 20 16.43 -5.04 3.92
C ILE A 20 17.06 -3.66 3.86
N THR A 21 18.33 -3.63 3.49
CA THR A 21 19.08 -2.41 3.17
C THR A 21 19.52 -2.46 1.71
N GLY A 22 19.92 -1.32 1.16
CA GLY A 22 20.35 -1.27 -0.25
C GLY A 22 19.23 -1.57 -1.27
N HIS A 23 17.98 -1.37 -0.88
CA HIS A 23 16.78 -1.66 -1.68
C HIS A 23 16.53 -0.69 -2.85
N GLY A 24 17.39 0.32 -3.05
CA GLY A 24 17.33 1.25 -4.19
C GLY A 24 16.31 2.40 -4.06
N ILE A 25 15.45 2.39 -3.04
CA ILE A 25 14.49 3.48 -2.79
C ILE A 25 15.19 4.53 -1.94
N SER A 26 15.39 5.75 -2.49
CA SER A 26 16.13 6.79 -1.80
C SER A 26 15.37 7.34 -0.59
N GLN A 27 16.11 7.78 0.44
CA GLN A 27 15.56 8.43 1.63
C GLN A 27 14.71 9.66 1.26
N LYS A 28 15.08 10.40 0.21
CA LYS A 28 14.27 11.52 -0.32
C LYS A 28 12.88 11.08 -0.75
N LYS A 29 12.75 9.92 -1.41
CA LYS A 29 11.45 9.38 -1.82
C LYS A 29 10.63 8.94 -0.62
N ILE A 30 11.25 8.29 0.35
CA ILE A 30 10.61 7.88 1.60
C ILE A 30 10.11 9.13 2.35
N LYS A 31 10.93 10.16 2.51
CA LYS A 31 10.53 11.43 3.13
C LYS A 31 9.36 12.10 2.38
N ASN A 32 9.39 12.09 1.05
CA ASN A 32 8.32 12.67 0.24
C ASN A 32 6.99 11.95 0.45
N ILE A 33 6.98 10.63 0.49
CA ILE A 33 5.74 9.86 0.71
C ILE A 33 5.20 10.05 2.13
N CYS A 34 6.07 10.10 3.15
CA CYS A 34 5.69 10.44 4.51
C CYS A 34 5.06 11.84 4.60
N ASN A 35 5.65 12.84 3.92
CA ASN A 35 5.10 14.18 3.87
C ASN A 35 3.72 14.24 3.22
N VAL A 36 3.46 13.43 2.19
CA VAL A 36 2.12 13.31 1.58
C VAL A 36 1.12 12.74 2.58
N GLY A 37 1.50 11.70 3.33
CA GLY A 37 0.68 11.14 4.40
C GLY A 37 0.40 12.15 5.50
N ASN A 38 1.43 12.82 6.03
CA ASN A 38 1.31 13.84 7.07
C ASN A 38 0.40 15.00 6.64
N LYS A 39 0.57 15.51 5.41
CA LYS A 39 -0.31 16.56 4.87
C LYS A 39 -1.77 16.12 4.85
N PHE A 40 -2.05 14.87 4.50
CA PHE A 40 -3.39 14.33 4.49
C PHE A 40 -3.97 14.22 5.91
N PHE A 41 -3.27 13.60 6.85
CA PHE A 41 -3.78 13.40 8.22
C PHE A 41 -3.93 14.72 8.98
N ASN A 42 -3.10 15.72 8.71
CA ASN A 42 -3.22 17.07 9.28
C ASN A 42 -4.28 17.94 8.58
N SER A 43 -4.94 17.45 7.54
CA SER A 43 -6.04 18.17 6.90
C SER A 43 -7.33 18.04 7.72
N SER A 44 -8.33 18.88 7.40
CA SER A 44 -9.62 18.85 8.10
C SER A 44 -10.29 17.47 8.02
N GLU A 45 -11.01 17.09 9.07
CA GLU A 45 -11.78 15.83 9.12
C GLU A 45 -12.74 15.72 7.91
N LYS A 46 -13.40 16.83 7.54
CA LYS A 46 -14.24 16.93 6.35
C LYS A 46 -13.47 16.53 5.07
N ASN A 47 -12.20 16.94 4.94
CA ASN A 47 -11.38 16.60 3.79
C ASN A 47 -10.99 15.11 3.80
N LYS A 48 -10.58 14.56 4.94
CA LYS A 48 -10.23 13.15 5.09
C LYS A 48 -11.43 12.24 4.80
N ARG A 49 -12.61 12.55 5.35
CA ARG A 49 -13.84 11.77 5.17
C ARG A 49 -14.38 11.73 3.74
N LYS A 50 -13.93 12.60 2.84
CA LYS A 50 -14.23 12.45 1.40
C LYS A 50 -13.73 11.12 0.81
N LEU A 51 -12.71 10.50 1.41
CA LEU A 51 -12.15 9.23 0.98
C LEU A 51 -12.62 8.05 1.82
N SER A 52 -13.39 8.26 2.88
CA SER A 52 -13.82 7.18 3.78
C SER A 52 -14.67 6.13 3.07
N PRO A 53 -14.63 4.87 3.52
CA PRO A 53 -15.61 3.86 3.15
C PRO A 53 -17.05 4.29 3.42
N LYS A 54 -18.00 3.61 2.76
CA LYS A 54 -19.45 3.86 2.88
C LYS A 54 -19.93 3.92 4.33
N LYS A 55 -19.32 3.15 5.22
CA LYS A 55 -19.63 3.15 6.67
C LYS A 55 -19.54 4.55 7.29
N TRP A 56 -18.55 5.36 6.89
CA TRP A 56 -18.29 6.71 7.44
C TRP A 56 -18.68 7.85 6.48
N ASN A 57 -18.97 7.51 5.22
CA ASN A 57 -19.47 8.46 4.23
C ASN A 57 -20.41 7.73 3.26
N SER A 58 -21.72 7.84 3.51
CA SER A 58 -22.77 7.13 2.74
C SER A 58 -22.78 7.47 1.23
N LYS A 59 -22.21 8.62 0.84
CA LYS A 59 -22.08 9.04 -0.57
C LYS A 59 -20.98 8.27 -1.33
N ASN A 60 -20.08 7.58 -0.62
CA ASN A 60 -19.02 6.78 -1.22
C ASN A 60 -19.50 5.33 -1.44
N LYS A 61 -18.88 4.66 -2.41
CA LYS A 61 -19.20 3.27 -2.77
C LYS A 61 -18.15 2.28 -2.26
N ASN A 62 -16.94 2.76 -1.87
CA ASN A 62 -15.87 1.93 -1.35
C ASN A 62 -16.20 1.37 0.04
N ILE A 63 -15.79 0.14 0.29
CA ILE A 63 -16.06 -0.59 1.54
C ILE A 63 -14.73 -0.91 2.26
N TYR A 64 -13.72 -1.34 1.52
CA TYR A 64 -12.48 -1.90 2.07
C TYR A 64 -11.28 -0.97 2.01
N ARG A 65 -11.33 0.13 1.22
CA ARG A 65 -10.24 1.08 1.04
C ARG A 65 -10.67 2.50 1.32
N GLY A 66 -9.73 3.36 1.61
CA GLY A 66 -9.96 4.76 1.89
C GLY A 66 -9.47 5.17 3.26
N TYR A 67 -10.04 6.25 3.77
CA TYR A 67 -9.70 6.79 5.08
C TYR A 67 -10.55 6.13 6.18
N PHE A 68 -9.87 5.60 7.17
CA PHE A 68 -10.43 5.00 8.38
C PHE A 68 -10.16 5.93 9.55
N PRO A 69 -11.21 6.58 10.11
CA PRO A 69 -11.04 7.49 11.23
C PRO A 69 -10.70 6.78 12.53
N ASN A 70 -10.24 7.53 13.52
CA ASN A 70 -9.80 7.04 14.83
C ASN A 70 -10.97 6.67 15.78
N ASP A 71 -12.05 6.17 15.23
CA ASP A 71 -13.25 5.91 16.04
C ASP A 71 -13.15 4.63 16.89
N VAL A 72 -12.18 3.74 16.62
CA VAL A 72 -12.15 2.38 17.22
C VAL A 72 -10.80 1.98 17.78
N ASN A 73 -9.66 2.39 17.21
CA ASN A 73 -8.35 1.78 17.50
C ASN A 73 -7.24 2.76 17.92
N GLY A 74 -7.56 4.00 18.28
CA GLY A 74 -6.56 5.00 18.65
C GLY A 74 -5.62 5.42 17.51
N LYS A 75 -5.91 5.03 16.26
CA LYS A 75 -5.13 5.36 15.07
C LYS A 75 -6.03 5.69 13.88
N GLU A 76 -5.55 6.56 13.02
CA GLU A 76 -6.15 6.78 11.70
C GLU A 76 -5.44 5.93 10.67
N GLY A 77 -6.17 5.50 9.62
CA GLY A 77 -5.62 4.73 8.51
C GLY A 77 -6.00 5.32 7.16
N LEU A 78 -5.13 5.15 6.17
CA LEU A 78 -5.45 5.44 4.79
C LEU A 78 -4.95 4.30 3.91
N ASP A 79 -5.87 3.59 3.29
CA ASP A 79 -5.59 2.48 2.38
C ASP A 79 -5.81 2.90 0.93
N ILE A 80 -4.74 2.81 0.14
CA ILE A 80 -4.73 3.17 -1.27
C ILE A 80 -4.34 1.93 -2.07
N GLY A 81 -5.18 1.56 -3.04
CA GLY A 81 -4.85 0.49 -3.98
C GLY A 81 -3.91 0.96 -5.08
N ASP A 82 -3.48 0.00 -5.90
CA ASP A 82 -2.69 0.31 -7.08
C ASP A 82 -3.48 1.20 -8.05
N LEU A 83 -3.06 2.45 -8.18
CA LEU A 83 -3.76 3.46 -8.98
C LEU A 83 -3.83 3.10 -10.46
N LYS A 84 -2.83 2.39 -10.99
CA LYS A 84 -2.81 1.95 -12.39
C LYS A 84 -3.80 0.81 -12.64
N VAL A 85 -3.84 -0.15 -11.73
CA VAL A 85 -4.71 -1.32 -11.83
C VAL A 85 -6.15 -0.93 -11.52
N THR A 86 -6.38 -0.18 -10.46
CA THR A 86 -7.71 0.21 -10.00
C THR A 86 -8.43 1.06 -11.05
N LYS A 87 -7.74 2.01 -11.69
CA LYS A 87 -8.33 2.84 -12.74
C LYS A 87 -8.76 1.99 -13.95
N LYS A 88 -7.94 1.03 -14.37
CA LYS A 88 -8.26 0.12 -15.48
C LYS A 88 -9.42 -0.80 -15.16
N TYR A 89 -9.50 -1.33 -13.93
CA TYR A 89 -10.51 -2.30 -13.50
C TYR A 89 -11.74 -1.63 -12.87
N ALA A 90 -11.66 -0.32 -12.53
CA ALA A 90 -12.83 0.43 -12.06
C ALA A 90 -14.00 0.41 -13.05
N THR A 91 -13.79 0.06 -14.29
CA THR A 91 -14.82 0.01 -15.36
C THR A 91 -15.43 -1.38 -15.63
N THR A 92 -14.94 -2.48 -15.03
CA THR A 92 -15.43 -3.84 -15.27
C THR A 92 -16.23 -4.45 -14.11
N LYS A 93 -17.25 -5.28 -14.38
CA LYS A 93 -18.18 -5.84 -13.39
C LYS A 93 -17.62 -6.89 -12.40
N LYS A 94 -16.38 -7.37 -12.56
CA LYS A 94 -15.78 -8.44 -11.72
C LYS A 94 -15.04 -7.94 -10.46
N LYS A 95 -15.57 -6.94 -9.75
CA LYS A 95 -14.81 -6.04 -8.89
C LYS A 95 -15.06 -6.10 -7.41
N GLN A 96 -15.45 -7.19 -6.89
CA GLN A 96 -15.83 -7.25 -5.48
C GLN A 96 -14.72 -6.83 -4.50
N TYR A 97 -13.43 -6.83 -4.91
CA TYR A 97 -12.31 -6.60 -3.99
C TYR A 97 -11.32 -5.51 -4.41
N ILE A 98 -11.42 -4.98 -5.65
CA ILE A 98 -10.52 -3.91 -6.12
C ILE A 98 -11.29 -2.61 -6.13
N GLU A 99 -11.24 -1.86 -5.04
CA GLU A 99 -11.97 -0.61 -4.92
C GLU A 99 -11.16 0.56 -5.46
N TYR A 100 -11.81 1.35 -6.29
CA TYR A 100 -11.29 2.63 -6.77
C TYR A 100 -11.66 3.73 -5.78
N ILE A 101 -10.65 4.48 -5.35
CA ILE A 101 -10.80 5.67 -4.54
C ILE A 101 -10.41 6.87 -5.38
N ASN A 102 -11.31 7.84 -5.53
CA ASN A 102 -10.99 9.06 -6.25
C ASN A 102 -10.14 10.00 -5.37
N LEU A 103 -8.82 9.84 -5.45
CA LEU A 103 -7.86 10.62 -4.66
C LEU A 103 -7.93 12.12 -4.93
N ASN A 104 -8.42 12.56 -6.10
CA ASN A 104 -8.56 13.99 -6.40
C ASN A 104 -9.55 14.71 -5.46
N LYS A 105 -10.36 13.98 -4.71
CA LYS A 105 -11.24 14.58 -3.69
C LYS A 105 -10.48 15.19 -2.51
N SER A 106 -9.24 14.72 -2.26
CA SER A 106 -8.48 15.10 -1.05
C SER A 106 -6.99 15.35 -1.30
N PHE A 107 -6.47 15.01 -2.47
CA PHE A 107 -5.06 15.17 -2.83
C PHE A 107 -4.90 16.03 -4.08
N ASP A 108 -3.85 16.85 -4.09
CA ASP A 108 -3.40 17.54 -5.29
C ASP A 108 -2.70 16.58 -6.29
N LYS A 109 -2.57 17.02 -7.55
CA LYS A 109 -1.96 16.24 -8.63
C LYS A 109 -0.51 15.81 -8.32
N LYS A 110 0.27 16.67 -7.63
CA LYS A 110 1.65 16.40 -7.24
C LYS A 110 1.71 15.25 -6.24
N SER A 111 0.88 15.29 -5.21
CA SER A 111 0.76 14.23 -4.20
C SER A 111 0.35 12.90 -4.83
N ILE A 112 -0.64 12.89 -5.73
CA ILE A 112 -1.07 11.67 -6.44
C ILE A 112 0.08 11.10 -7.29
N LYS A 113 0.88 11.94 -7.95
CA LYS A 113 2.06 11.49 -8.70
C LYS A 113 3.11 10.85 -7.80
N ILE A 114 3.34 11.40 -6.60
CA ILE A 114 4.27 10.84 -5.61
C ILE A 114 3.76 9.47 -5.14
N LEU A 115 2.47 9.37 -4.75
CA LEU A 115 1.82 8.12 -4.34
C LEU A 115 1.96 7.03 -5.42
N SER A 116 1.63 7.35 -6.67
CA SER A 116 1.70 6.40 -7.78
C SER A 116 3.13 5.90 -8.04
N LYS A 117 4.11 6.80 -8.06
CA LYS A 117 5.53 6.42 -8.28
C LYS A 117 6.07 5.57 -7.13
N TYR A 118 5.78 5.95 -5.90
CA TYR A 118 6.22 5.20 -4.73
C TYR A 118 5.59 3.80 -4.70
N PHE A 119 4.30 3.70 -5.03
CA PHE A 119 3.62 2.41 -5.15
C PHE A 119 4.31 1.52 -6.18
N ASP A 120 4.65 2.06 -7.36
CA ASP A 120 5.35 1.32 -8.41
C ASP A 120 6.70 0.76 -7.92
N GLU A 121 7.48 1.58 -7.23
CA GLU A 121 8.81 1.19 -6.76
C GLU A 121 8.74 0.12 -5.67
N ILE A 122 7.85 0.28 -4.69
CA ILE A 122 7.63 -0.72 -3.62
C ILE A 122 7.07 -2.02 -4.20
N PHE A 123 6.17 -1.93 -5.18
CA PHE A 123 5.64 -3.12 -5.84
C PHE A 123 6.75 -3.91 -6.56
N THR A 124 7.61 -3.22 -7.32
CA THR A 124 8.75 -3.83 -8.02
C THR A 124 9.75 -4.46 -7.04
N LEU A 125 10.00 -3.78 -5.91
CA LEU A 125 10.84 -4.35 -4.84
C LEU A 125 10.21 -5.62 -4.27
N GLY A 126 8.91 -5.58 -3.94
CA GLY A 126 8.16 -6.73 -3.43
C GLY A 126 8.16 -7.90 -4.42
N GLU A 127 7.97 -7.63 -5.71
CA GLU A 127 8.05 -8.64 -6.77
C GLU A 127 9.44 -9.29 -6.84
N THR A 128 10.50 -8.49 -6.72
CA THR A 128 11.89 -8.99 -6.72
C THR A 128 12.15 -9.89 -5.52
N LEU A 129 11.71 -9.48 -4.32
CA LEU A 129 11.85 -10.28 -3.11
C LEU A 129 11.05 -11.59 -3.20
N PHE A 130 9.81 -11.51 -3.65
CA PHE A 130 8.94 -12.66 -3.82
C PHE A 130 9.55 -13.69 -4.78
N LYS A 131 10.03 -13.24 -5.95
CA LYS A 131 10.73 -14.11 -6.91
C LYS A 131 11.98 -14.75 -6.30
N SER A 132 12.71 -14.02 -5.47
CA SER A 132 13.90 -14.53 -4.79
C SER A 132 13.55 -15.59 -3.75
N ILE A 133 12.46 -15.41 -3.01
CA ILE A 133 11.98 -16.39 -2.02
C ILE A 133 11.47 -17.65 -2.72
N ILE A 134 10.66 -17.52 -3.77
CA ILE A 134 10.13 -18.68 -4.50
C ILE A 134 11.25 -19.55 -5.09
N LYS A 135 12.30 -18.93 -5.64
CA LYS A 135 13.48 -19.68 -6.12
C LYS A 135 14.12 -20.58 -5.06
N LEU A 136 13.90 -20.31 -3.79
CA LEU A 136 14.44 -21.14 -2.70
C LEU A 136 13.58 -22.37 -2.37
N TYR A 137 12.29 -22.30 -2.66
CA TYR A 137 11.32 -23.32 -2.26
C TYR A 137 10.69 -24.05 -3.43
N ASP A 138 10.67 -23.46 -4.61
CA ASP A 138 10.02 -24.03 -5.79
C ASP A 138 10.96 -23.98 -7.00
N LYS A 139 11.11 -25.12 -7.68
CA LYS A 139 11.88 -25.21 -8.92
C LYS A 139 11.14 -24.62 -10.12
N ASP A 140 9.82 -24.46 -10.03
CA ASP A 140 9.00 -23.96 -11.13
C ASP A 140 8.56 -22.48 -10.94
N ILE A 141 9.42 -21.59 -11.42
CA ILE A 141 9.18 -20.14 -11.42
C ILE A 141 8.00 -19.73 -12.33
N ASN A 142 7.55 -20.56 -13.25
CA ASN A 142 6.52 -20.21 -14.20
C ASN A 142 5.15 -20.07 -13.52
N ASN A 143 4.85 -20.90 -12.54
CA ASN A 143 3.65 -20.79 -11.73
C ASN A 143 3.67 -19.54 -10.82
N SER A 144 4.84 -19.07 -10.41
CA SER A 144 5.00 -17.88 -9.56
C SER A 144 4.71 -16.55 -10.30
N LYS A 145 4.87 -16.50 -11.63
CA LYS A 145 4.52 -15.32 -12.43
C LYS A 145 3.03 -14.99 -12.36
N LEU A 146 2.17 -16.01 -12.22
CA LEU A 146 0.73 -15.84 -12.08
C LEU A 146 0.35 -15.38 -10.66
N ALA A 147 1.06 -15.83 -9.63
CA ALA A 147 0.79 -15.49 -8.24
C ALA A 147 1.11 -14.02 -7.92
N PHE A 148 2.13 -13.42 -8.56
CA PHE A 148 2.53 -12.03 -8.35
C PHE A 148 2.17 -11.12 -9.54
N SER A 149 1.11 -11.42 -10.24
CA SER A 149 0.58 -10.55 -11.28
C SER A 149 0.00 -9.28 -10.65
N ARG A 150 0.49 -8.11 -11.05
CA ARG A 150 -0.01 -6.81 -10.59
C ARG A 150 -1.54 -6.67 -10.72
N ILE A 151 -2.10 -7.33 -11.74
CA ILE A 151 -3.54 -7.33 -12.04
C ILE A 151 -4.34 -8.19 -11.05
N LYS A 152 -3.73 -9.25 -10.53
CA LYS A 152 -4.38 -10.23 -9.65
C LYS A 152 -4.12 -9.97 -8.17
N THR A 153 -3.17 -9.11 -7.84
CA THR A 153 -2.86 -8.78 -6.44
C THR A 153 -3.79 -7.69 -5.91
N LEU A 154 -4.20 -7.85 -4.66
CA LEU A 154 -4.93 -6.84 -3.90
C LEU A 154 -3.97 -5.90 -3.15
N SER A 155 -2.82 -5.59 -3.75
CA SER A 155 -1.78 -4.78 -3.13
C SER A 155 -2.33 -3.45 -2.63
N THR A 156 -1.98 -3.10 -1.41
CA THR A 156 -2.46 -1.90 -0.73
C THR A 156 -1.28 -1.16 -0.13
N LEU A 157 -1.17 0.13 -0.43
CA LEU A 157 -0.32 1.06 0.30
C LEU A 157 -1.12 1.59 1.47
N ARG A 158 -0.69 1.24 2.69
CA ARG A 158 -1.33 1.66 3.93
C ARG A 158 -0.48 2.69 4.65
N PHE A 159 -1.10 3.79 5.02
CA PHE A 159 -0.59 4.72 6.00
C PHE A 159 -1.30 4.49 7.33
N ASN A 160 -0.53 4.38 8.40
CA ASN A 160 -1.04 4.42 9.77
C ASN A 160 -0.58 5.73 10.41
N TYR A 161 -1.50 6.47 10.98
CA TYR A 161 -1.24 7.68 11.73
C TYR A 161 -1.68 7.48 13.19
N TYR A 162 -0.77 7.72 14.09
CA TYR A 162 -1.01 7.64 15.53
C TYR A 162 -0.98 9.06 16.08
N PRO A 163 -2.14 9.71 16.26
CA PRO A 163 -2.18 11.04 16.88
C PRO A 163 -1.61 10.96 18.30
N ASN A 164 -0.96 12.04 18.75
CA ASN A 164 -0.54 12.14 20.14
C ASN A 164 -1.78 11.96 21.01
N GLN A 165 -1.83 10.87 21.75
CA GLN A 165 -2.81 10.72 22.81
C GLN A 165 -2.35 11.65 23.92
N SER A 166 -3.16 12.66 24.26
CA SER A 166 -3.01 13.32 25.56
C SER A 166 -3.02 12.20 26.61
N LYS A 167 -1.98 12.15 27.43
CA LYS A 167 -1.93 11.19 28.55
C LYS A 167 -3.26 11.30 29.31
N PRO A 168 -3.81 10.14 29.73
CA PRO A 168 -5.00 10.14 30.58
C PRO A 168 -4.74 10.91 31.86
#